data_24fcb482ee54ada5869775e90e4bfd51
#
_entry.id   24fcb482ee54ada5869775e90e4bfd51
#
_cell.length_a   1.000
_cell.length_b   1.000
_cell.length_c   1.000
_cell.angle_alpha   90.00
_cell.angle_beta   90.00
_cell.angle_gamma   90.00
#
_symmetry.space_group_name_H-M   'P 1'
#
loop_
_entity.id
_entity.type
_entity.pdbx_description
1 polymer ?
#
loop_
_entity_poly.entity_id
_entity_poly.type
_entity_poly.pdbx_seq_one_letter_code
_entity_poly.pdbx_strand_id
1 'polypeptide(L)'
;VAIQSENPPELLTIDQWKGLNQQSLQGSIDDQEEFWNENLFRIDIGNLRACWGPSGVVYTAPAGTQILRTFFGFYGNLTPQFAAPPPGAMGWMFLSDGTIDEVDLDTGALTTLRAQGPIWTPIAPQYWASAVVWRPQFIGSVAGQQGGVLFGSPNGLFAWDGATLTRPGDAAPDWLTDLQETDPGATPPPMPVGLPGIYSMEVYNSRLWVAGKDVISFSAPSNGADFSTANGGGSFGFFGDNLVYSYMDMHAVAGYLFVYGDSSTWLVSNVQLTGSGTPEAPFTTNFNFENIDPQVGQRFPRPVGVMGRNMILFNMAGFWLMQGGDAQPIGNKTINLWNTLDTSLYYPTFAALTHHGFKVLLCNGRFTDPFGVTRNLLLMWHPERGKEFWSVASQRFELSNIGTYEQDSVCRAYGTDGTHLYQLFAQPDPLLIKRLVTKRLKGEGEALLTIKNWTRAYLAVTDNAATGVSIIGNLQSGDGGVPGGTEGVNFELARGQKSRIIPQPLSGAGIWGALDIQSKSPDFSIERVHVSAHLNTLFGA
;
A
#
# COMPACT_ATOMS: atom_id res chain seq x y z
N VAL A 1 -0.40 12.67 64.97
CA VAL A 1 -0.21 11.76 63.82
C VAL A 1 -1.46 11.90 62.98
N ALA A 2 -1.40 12.73 61.98
CA ALA A 2 -2.47 12.86 61.00
C ALA A 2 -2.52 11.55 60.19
N ILE A 3 -3.60 10.82 60.30
CA ILE A 3 -3.91 9.72 59.39
C ILE A 3 -4.13 10.37 58.04
N GLN A 4 -3.13 10.30 57.17
CA GLN A 4 -3.34 10.62 55.75
C GLN A 4 -4.46 9.67 55.28
N SER A 5 -5.60 10.21 54.87
CA SER A 5 -6.55 9.46 54.08
C SER A 5 -5.82 9.08 52.80
N GLU A 6 -5.42 7.83 52.67
CA GLU A 6 -4.87 7.31 51.42
C GLU A 6 -5.98 7.42 50.39
N ASN A 7 -5.94 8.48 49.59
CA ASN A 7 -6.76 8.52 48.36
C ASN A 7 -6.39 7.29 47.55
N PRO A 8 -7.35 6.52 47.09
CA PRO A 8 -7.04 5.38 46.24
C PRO A 8 -6.22 5.83 45.02
N PRO A 9 -5.27 5.03 44.57
CA PRO A 9 -4.46 5.38 43.43
C PRO A 9 -5.34 5.59 42.21
N GLU A 10 -5.13 6.68 41.48
CA GLU A 10 -5.78 6.91 40.20
C GLU A 10 -5.26 5.87 39.19
N LEU A 11 -6.19 5.23 38.47
CA LEU A 11 -5.89 4.23 37.46
C LEU A 11 -6.15 4.80 36.08
N LEU A 12 -5.08 5.08 35.34
CA LEU A 12 -5.15 5.54 33.96
C LEU A 12 -5.07 4.33 33.03
N THR A 13 -6.10 4.13 32.23
CA THR A 13 -6.29 2.92 31.42
C THR A 13 -6.32 3.24 29.94
N ILE A 14 -5.60 2.45 29.13
CA ILE A 14 -5.74 2.37 27.67
C ILE A 14 -6.17 0.95 27.33
N ASP A 15 -7.40 0.81 26.83
CA ASP A 15 -8.01 -0.48 26.45
C ASP A 15 -8.83 -0.44 25.16
N GLN A 16 -8.90 0.73 24.52
CA GLN A 16 -9.55 0.92 23.24
C GLN A 16 -8.56 1.59 22.28
N TRP A 17 -7.80 0.80 21.58
CA TRP A 17 -6.78 1.32 20.67
C TRP A 17 -7.43 2.04 19.48
N LYS A 18 -7.33 3.36 19.40
CA LYS A 18 -7.97 4.21 18.37
C LYS A 18 -7.07 4.58 17.19
N GLY A 19 -5.84 4.08 17.20
CA GLY A 19 -4.87 4.30 16.15
C GLY A 19 -3.91 5.46 16.42
N LEU A 20 -2.94 5.58 15.53
CA LEU A 20 -1.87 6.56 15.57
C LEU A 20 -2.41 7.99 15.44
N ASN A 21 -1.94 8.90 16.29
CA ASN A 21 -2.17 10.32 16.16
C ASN A 21 -0.86 11.10 16.24
N GLN A 22 -0.43 11.62 15.10
CA GLN A 22 0.76 12.47 14.94
C GLN A 22 0.40 13.92 14.58
N GLN A 23 -0.89 14.27 14.50
CA GLN A 23 -1.34 15.62 14.22
C GLN A 23 -1.13 16.55 15.42
N SER A 24 -1.31 16.03 16.62
CA SER A 24 -1.28 16.78 17.86
C SER A 24 -0.04 16.47 18.69
N LEU A 25 0.29 17.35 19.62
CA LEU A 25 1.33 17.09 20.60
C LEU A 25 0.94 15.85 21.44
N GLN A 26 1.91 15.03 21.82
CA GLN A 26 1.71 13.80 22.59
C GLN A 26 0.82 13.97 23.83
N GLY A 27 0.79 15.14 24.44
CA GLY A 27 -0.05 15.43 25.59
C GLY A 27 -1.47 15.88 25.28
N SER A 28 -1.84 16.04 24.00
CA SER A 28 -3.13 16.57 23.56
C SER A 28 -3.95 15.58 22.72
N ILE A 29 -3.43 14.37 22.48
CA ILE A 29 -4.17 13.32 21.79
C ILE A 29 -5.21 12.68 22.73
N ASP A 30 -6.19 11.98 22.18
CA ASP A 30 -7.21 11.24 22.94
C ASP A 30 -6.56 10.18 23.83
N ASP A 31 -7.18 9.83 24.96
CA ASP A 31 -6.64 8.86 25.93
C ASP A 31 -6.46 7.46 25.37
N GLN A 32 -7.20 7.13 24.35
CA GLN A 32 -7.18 5.83 23.70
C GLN A 32 -6.38 5.84 22.37
N GLU A 33 -5.74 6.96 22.00
CA GLU A 33 -4.87 7.06 20.83
C GLU A 33 -3.43 6.78 21.20
N GLU A 34 -2.70 6.17 20.26
CA GLU A 34 -1.27 5.92 20.40
C GLU A 34 -0.46 7.11 19.83
N PHE A 35 0.52 7.59 20.57
CA PHE A 35 1.48 8.56 20.04
C PHE A 35 2.38 7.92 18.99
N TRP A 36 2.82 6.66 19.24
CA TRP A 36 3.55 5.86 18.27
C TRP A 36 3.17 4.39 18.42
N ASN A 37 2.85 3.76 17.31
CA ASN A 37 2.54 2.33 17.26
C ASN A 37 3.23 1.74 16.04
N GLU A 38 4.30 0.99 16.26
CA GLU A 38 5.08 0.37 15.21
C GLU A 38 5.06 -1.15 15.33
N ASN A 39 4.69 -1.80 14.25
CA ASN A 39 4.60 -3.27 14.15
C ASN A 39 3.63 -3.92 15.14
N LEU A 40 2.62 -3.16 15.55
CA LEU A 40 1.49 -3.67 16.32
C LEU A 40 0.19 -3.40 15.57
N PHE A 41 -0.53 -4.45 15.29
CA PHE A 41 -1.72 -4.44 14.45
C PHE A 41 -2.98 -4.61 15.31
N ARG A 42 -3.95 -3.72 15.18
CA ARG A 42 -5.21 -3.85 15.90
C ARG A 42 -6.09 -4.91 15.26
N ILE A 43 -6.27 -6.03 15.96
CA ILE A 43 -7.15 -7.12 15.53
C ILE A 43 -8.57 -7.00 16.09
N ASP A 44 -8.74 -6.33 17.26
CA ASP A 44 -10.03 -6.11 17.90
C ASP A 44 -10.01 -4.78 18.67
N ILE A 45 -11.16 -4.35 19.21
CA ILE A 45 -11.31 -3.06 19.91
C ILE A 45 -10.28 -2.91 21.04
N GLY A 46 -9.98 -3.97 21.76
CA GLY A 46 -9.05 -3.96 22.89
C GLY A 46 -7.75 -4.74 22.64
N ASN A 47 -7.33 -5.01 21.40
CA ASN A 47 -6.22 -5.93 21.19
C ASN A 47 -5.28 -5.47 20.07
N LEU A 48 -4.03 -5.15 20.44
CA LEU A 48 -2.92 -4.92 19.52
C LEU A 48 -2.10 -6.20 19.40
N ARG A 49 -2.01 -6.78 18.23
CA ARG A 49 -1.20 -7.96 17.95
C ARG A 49 0.07 -7.61 17.20
N ALA A 50 1.15 -8.31 17.49
CA ALA A 50 2.41 -8.17 16.79
C ALA A 50 2.27 -8.44 15.29
N CYS A 51 2.75 -7.53 14.46
CA CYS A 51 2.89 -7.75 13.02
C CYS A 51 3.92 -8.82 12.76
N TRP A 52 3.68 -9.59 11.72
CA TRP A 52 4.65 -10.56 11.22
C TRP A 52 5.71 -9.88 10.36
N GLY A 53 6.85 -10.52 10.23
CA GLY A 53 7.94 -10.07 9.37
C GLY A 53 7.87 -10.70 7.97
N PRO A 54 8.89 -10.44 7.15
CA PRO A 54 8.95 -10.94 5.80
C PRO A 54 9.22 -12.45 5.75
N SER A 55 8.89 -13.06 4.63
CA SER A 55 9.32 -14.42 4.27
C SER A 55 10.84 -14.51 4.07
N GLY A 56 11.32 -15.69 3.72
CA GLY A 56 12.57 -15.83 3.00
C GLY A 56 12.54 -15.12 1.64
N VAL A 57 13.68 -15.04 0.98
CA VAL A 57 13.80 -14.45 -0.36
C VAL A 57 12.98 -15.29 -1.35
N VAL A 58 12.06 -14.66 -2.06
CA VAL A 58 11.26 -15.28 -3.13
C VAL A 58 12.00 -15.24 -4.46
N TYR A 59 12.69 -14.11 -4.72
CA TYR A 59 13.45 -13.91 -5.94
C TYR A 59 14.68 -13.03 -5.65
N THR A 60 15.75 -13.26 -6.38
CA THR A 60 16.98 -12.43 -6.34
C THR A 60 17.28 -11.94 -7.75
N ALA A 61 17.42 -10.63 -7.89
CA ALA A 61 17.85 -10.02 -9.15
C ALA A 61 19.25 -10.50 -9.52
N PRO A 62 19.56 -10.65 -10.81
CA PRO A 62 20.90 -10.99 -11.25
C PRO A 62 21.94 -9.97 -10.84
N ALA A 63 23.17 -10.45 -10.71
CA ALA A 63 24.29 -9.60 -10.32
C ALA A 63 24.42 -8.38 -11.23
N GLY A 64 24.48 -7.20 -10.63
CA GLY A 64 24.58 -5.92 -11.34
C GLY A 64 23.25 -5.32 -11.81
N THR A 65 22.14 -5.98 -11.54
CA THR A 65 20.79 -5.44 -11.82
C THR A 65 20.04 -5.12 -10.55
N GLN A 66 19.04 -4.25 -10.67
CA GLN A 66 18.12 -3.88 -9.58
C GLN A 66 16.68 -4.05 -10.04
N ILE A 67 15.81 -4.43 -9.11
CA ILE A 67 14.36 -4.46 -9.30
C ILE A 67 13.85 -3.03 -9.17
N LEU A 68 13.39 -2.44 -10.25
CA LEU A 68 12.87 -1.06 -10.25
C LEU A 68 11.36 -1.01 -10.07
N ARG A 69 10.64 -2.01 -10.61
CA ARG A 69 9.18 -2.12 -10.52
C ARG A 69 8.76 -3.58 -10.38
N THR A 70 7.66 -3.78 -9.71
CA THR A 70 7.05 -5.10 -9.53
C THR A 70 5.57 -5.03 -9.86
N PHE A 71 5.07 -6.04 -10.55
CA PHE A 71 3.65 -6.25 -10.80
C PHE A 71 3.32 -7.68 -10.45
N PHE A 72 2.08 -7.89 -10.02
CA PHE A 72 1.63 -9.20 -9.56
C PHE A 72 0.28 -9.52 -10.19
N GLY A 73 0.06 -10.77 -10.51
CA GLY A 73 -1.18 -11.18 -11.12
C GLY A 73 -1.38 -12.70 -11.07
N PHE A 74 -2.54 -13.10 -11.52
CA PHE A 74 -2.96 -14.47 -11.58
C PHE A 74 -3.49 -14.78 -12.97
N TYR A 75 -2.88 -15.72 -13.68
CA TYR A 75 -3.35 -16.11 -15.01
C TYR A 75 -4.74 -16.75 -14.97
N GLY A 76 -5.10 -17.39 -13.86
CA GLY A 76 -6.36 -18.10 -13.71
C GLY A 76 -6.50 -19.24 -14.69
N ASN A 77 -7.73 -19.66 -14.94
CA ASN A 77 -8.04 -20.68 -15.93
C ASN A 77 -7.98 -20.14 -17.37
N LEU A 78 -6.89 -19.48 -17.74
CA LEU A 78 -6.61 -19.15 -19.15
C LEU A 78 -6.31 -20.40 -19.99
N THR A 79 -6.47 -21.61 -19.40
CA THR A 79 -6.44 -22.87 -20.12
C THR A 79 -7.65 -22.97 -21.05
N PRO A 80 -7.49 -23.36 -22.30
CA PRO A 80 -6.68 -24.52 -22.76
C PRO A 80 -5.44 -24.14 -23.58
N GLN A 81 -4.91 -22.96 -23.48
CA GLN A 81 -3.97 -22.40 -24.42
C GLN A 81 -2.51 -22.47 -24.01
N PHE A 82 -2.25 -22.68 -22.73
CA PHE A 82 -0.91 -23.02 -22.25
C PHE A 82 -0.69 -24.53 -22.34
N ALA A 83 0.41 -24.96 -22.91
CA ALA A 83 0.78 -26.38 -23.00
C ALA A 83 0.95 -27.06 -21.62
N ALA A 84 1.05 -26.26 -20.56
CA ALA A 84 0.96 -26.63 -19.16
C ALA A 84 0.00 -25.65 -18.46
N PRO A 85 -0.69 -26.02 -17.37
CA PRO A 85 -1.43 -25.05 -16.59
C PRO A 85 -0.46 -23.95 -16.16
N PRO A 86 -0.78 -22.67 -16.41
CA PRO A 86 0.08 -21.59 -15.96
C PRO A 86 0.22 -21.65 -14.45
N PRO A 87 1.39 -21.34 -13.93
CA PRO A 87 1.57 -21.22 -12.49
C PRO A 87 0.55 -20.24 -11.92
N GLY A 88 0.12 -20.47 -10.68
CA GLY A 88 -0.98 -19.72 -10.07
C GLY A 88 -0.66 -18.24 -9.88
N ALA A 89 0.20 -17.96 -8.93
CA ALA A 89 0.56 -16.60 -8.51
C ALA A 89 1.85 -16.16 -9.20
N MET A 90 1.82 -15.09 -9.97
CA MET A 90 2.95 -14.60 -10.74
C MET A 90 3.36 -13.20 -10.32
N GLY A 91 4.68 -12.95 -10.34
CA GLY A 91 5.27 -11.64 -10.22
C GLY A 91 6.13 -11.31 -11.45
N TRP A 92 6.07 -10.08 -11.93
CA TRP A 92 6.90 -9.58 -13.01
C TRP A 92 7.83 -8.49 -12.47
N MET A 93 9.12 -8.77 -12.55
CA MET A 93 10.18 -7.90 -12.05
C MET A 93 10.78 -7.12 -13.20
N PHE A 94 10.56 -5.81 -13.22
CA PHE A 94 11.18 -4.89 -14.18
C PHE A 94 12.55 -4.49 -13.66
N LEU A 95 13.59 -4.81 -14.42
CA LEU A 95 14.96 -4.70 -14.00
C LEU A 95 15.66 -3.47 -14.58
N SER A 96 16.72 -3.02 -13.93
CA SER A 96 17.47 -1.82 -14.30
C SER A 96 18.23 -1.94 -15.64
N ASP A 97 18.43 -3.14 -16.15
CA ASP A 97 19.00 -3.40 -17.47
C ASP A 97 17.97 -3.39 -18.61
N GLY A 98 16.69 -3.12 -18.29
CA GLY A 98 15.61 -3.10 -19.26
C GLY A 98 15.01 -4.47 -19.56
N THR A 99 15.31 -5.47 -18.77
CA THR A 99 14.73 -6.81 -18.90
C THR A 99 13.61 -7.03 -17.90
N ILE A 100 12.77 -8.04 -18.14
CA ILE A 100 11.69 -8.47 -17.24
C ILE A 100 11.93 -9.93 -16.88
N ASP A 101 11.80 -10.24 -15.60
CA ASP A 101 11.74 -11.62 -15.11
C ASP A 101 10.34 -11.92 -14.60
N GLU A 102 9.83 -13.10 -14.95
CA GLU A 102 8.60 -13.65 -14.43
C GLU A 102 8.92 -14.69 -13.36
N VAL A 103 8.29 -14.58 -12.21
CA VAL A 103 8.53 -15.44 -11.05
C VAL A 103 7.24 -16.03 -10.56
N ASP A 104 7.21 -17.34 -10.39
CA ASP A 104 6.16 -18.03 -9.64
C ASP A 104 6.32 -17.72 -8.15
N LEU A 105 5.34 -17.06 -7.55
CA LEU A 105 5.42 -16.58 -6.17
C LEU A 105 5.28 -17.68 -5.11
N ASP A 106 4.73 -18.81 -5.48
CA ASP A 106 4.54 -19.94 -4.57
C ASP A 106 5.77 -20.87 -4.57
N THR A 107 6.44 -21.03 -5.71
CA THR A 107 7.57 -21.96 -5.86
C THR A 107 8.92 -21.24 -5.99
N GLY A 108 8.94 -19.97 -6.33
CA GLY A 108 10.15 -19.22 -6.67
C GLY A 108 10.73 -19.59 -8.04
N ALA A 109 10.02 -20.39 -8.84
CA ALA A 109 10.47 -20.76 -10.17
C ALA A 109 10.55 -19.52 -11.08
N LEU A 110 11.68 -19.40 -11.80
CA LEU A 110 11.97 -18.27 -12.65
C LEU A 110 11.75 -18.65 -14.12
N THR A 111 10.92 -17.86 -14.81
CA THR A 111 10.85 -17.81 -16.26
C THR A 111 11.44 -16.48 -16.72
N THR A 112 12.59 -16.53 -17.35
CA THR A 112 13.26 -15.30 -17.74
C THR A 112 12.81 -14.81 -19.11
N LEU A 113 12.39 -13.56 -19.21
CA LEU A 113 12.17 -12.86 -20.46
C LEU A 113 13.45 -12.21 -20.99
N ARG A 114 14.58 -12.38 -20.30
CA ARG A 114 15.88 -11.82 -20.66
C ARG A 114 16.44 -12.36 -21.96
N ALA A 115 16.09 -13.60 -22.31
CA ALA A 115 16.47 -14.19 -23.60
C ALA A 115 16.00 -13.35 -24.80
N GLN A 116 14.99 -12.51 -24.59
CA GLN A 116 14.46 -11.56 -25.58
C GLN A 116 15.26 -10.24 -25.65
N GLY A 117 16.23 -10.06 -24.74
CA GLY A 117 17.02 -8.82 -24.62
C GLY A 117 16.26 -7.68 -23.92
N PRO A 118 16.83 -6.47 -23.87
CA PRO A 118 16.17 -5.33 -23.25
C PRO A 118 14.83 -5.01 -23.93
N ILE A 119 13.76 -4.97 -23.14
CA ILE A 119 12.40 -4.73 -23.63
C ILE A 119 11.81 -3.39 -23.16
N TRP A 120 12.48 -2.73 -22.22
CA TRP A 120 12.09 -1.41 -21.77
C TRP A 120 13.32 -0.59 -21.38
N THR A 121 13.18 0.73 -21.35
CA THR A 121 14.22 1.64 -20.89
C THR A 121 13.76 2.33 -19.62
N PRO A 122 14.48 2.17 -18.50
CA PRO A 122 14.19 2.91 -17.28
C PRO A 122 14.37 4.41 -17.52
N ILE A 123 13.38 5.20 -17.18
CA ILE A 123 13.40 6.66 -17.31
C ILE A 123 13.11 7.28 -15.95
N ALA A 124 14.08 8.03 -15.41
CA ALA A 124 13.85 8.85 -14.22
C ALA A 124 12.88 10.01 -14.54
N PRO A 125 12.08 10.42 -13.58
CA PRO A 125 12.00 9.99 -12.16
C PRO A 125 11.07 8.81 -11.94
N GLN A 126 10.59 8.14 -12.92
CA GLN A 126 9.35 7.46 -12.86
C GLN A 126 9.42 5.98 -12.89
N TYR A 127 10.44 5.37 -13.43
CA TYR A 127 10.42 3.94 -13.72
C TYR A 127 9.06 3.54 -14.35
N TRP A 128 8.67 4.28 -15.39
CA TRP A 128 7.40 4.10 -16.09
C TRP A 128 7.34 2.71 -16.70
N ALA A 129 6.64 1.84 -16.02
CA ALA A 129 6.33 0.50 -16.47
C ALA A 129 4.97 0.11 -15.95
N SER A 130 4.23 -0.63 -16.74
CA SER A 130 2.91 -1.13 -16.41
C SER A 130 2.77 -2.56 -16.90
N ALA A 131 2.01 -3.37 -16.18
CA ALA A 131 1.63 -4.70 -16.61
C ALA A 131 0.16 -4.95 -16.31
N VAL A 132 -0.53 -5.58 -17.23
CA VAL A 132 -1.91 -6.03 -17.02
C VAL A 132 -2.07 -7.45 -17.53
N VAL A 133 -2.79 -8.27 -16.78
CA VAL A 133 -3.21 -9.59 -17.25
C VAL A 133 -4.39 -9.39 -18.18
N TRP A 134 -4.18 -9.72 -19.43
CA TRP A 134 -5.22 -9.66 -20.46
C TRP A 134 -6.02 -10.96 -20.47
N ARG A 135 -7.30 -10.85 -20.20
CA ARG A 135 -8.25 -11.96 -20.29
C ARG A 135 -9.34 -11.55 -21.24
N PRO A 136 -9.41 -12.11 -22.46
CA PRO A 136 -10.50 -11.81 -23.36
C PRO A 136 -11.82 -12.24 -22.69
N GLN A 137 -12.67 -11.27 -22.40
CA GLN A 137 -14.01 -11.54 -21.88
C GLN A 137 -14.94 -11.76 -23.08
N PHE A 138 -15.41 -12.99 -23.27
CA PHE A 138 -16.31 -13.29 -24.39
C PHE A 138 -17.76 -13.41 -23.99
N ILE A 139 -18.56 -12.64 -24.69
CA ILE A 139 -19.92 -13.00 -25.05
C ILE A 139 -19.86 -13.39 -26.53
N GLY A 140 -19.80 -14.67 -26.83
CA GLY A 140 -19.69 -15.18 -28.20
C GLY A 140 -18.24 -15.42 -28.62
N SER A 141 -17.76 -16.64 -28.36
CA SER A 141 -16.39 -17.03 -28.64
C SER A 141 -16.04 -16.98 -30.12
N VAL A 142 -15.09 -16.18 -30.49
CA VAL A 142 -14.21 -16.48 -31.60
C VAL A 142 -13.21 -17.51 -31.07
N ALA A 143 -13.26 -18.72 -31.57
CA ALA A 143 -12.31 -19.77 -31.19
C ALA A 143 -10.89 -19.28 -31.49
N GLY A 144 -10.02 -19.26 -30.47
CA GLY A 144 -8.59 -18.99 -30.64
C GLY A 144 -8.05 -17.74 -29.95
N GLN A 145 -8.85 -16.88 -29.35
CA GLN A 145 -8.28 -15.73 -28.65
C GLN A 145 -7.70 -16.14 -27.31
N GLN A 146 -6.42 -15.92 -27.17
CA GLN A 146 -5.62 -16.28 -26.02
C GLN A 146 -5.47 -15.11 -25.07
N GLY A 147 -5.34 -15.39 -23.78
CA GLY A 147 -4.94 -14.41 -22.81
C GLY A 147 -3.42 -14.38 -22.63
N GLY A 148 -2.93 -13.40 -21.93
CA GLY A 148 -1.52 -13.25 -21.61
C GLY A 148 -1.27 -12.05 -20.72
N VAL A 149 -0.06 -11.57 -20.70
CA VAL A 149 0.34 -10.35 -20.01
C VAL A 149 0.76 -9.32 -21.02
N LEU A 150 0.19 -8.13 -20.90
CA LEU A 150 0.63 -6.98 -21.66
C LEU A 150 1.55 -6.13 -20.77
N PHE A 151 2.71 -5.80 -21.29
CA PHE A 151 3.68 -4.90 -20.67
C PHE A 151 3.70 -3.58 -21.43
N GLY A 152 3.56 -2.49 -20.69
CA GLY A 152 3.67 -1.14 -21.21
C GLY A 152 4.88 -0.42 -20.62
N SER A 153 5.58 0.32 -21.46
CA SER A 153 6.71 1.15 -21.07
C SER A 153 6.83 2.36 -22.00
N PRO A 154 7.74 3.30 -21.74
CA PRO A 154 8.04 4.34 -22.73
C PRO A 154 8.48 3.81 -24.10
N ASN A 155 8.92 2.57 -24.18
CA ASN A 155 9.30 1.90 -25.44
C ASN A 155 8.11 1.27 -26.18
N GLY A 156 6.94 1.25 -25.57
CA GLY A 156 5.72 0.76 -26.17
C GLY A 156 5.06 -0.43 -25.49
N LEU A 157 4.22 -1.12 -26.23
CA LEU A 157 3.42 -2.26 -25.79
C LEU A 157 4.11 -3.58 -26.21
N PHE A 158 4.25 -4.50 -25.25
CA PHE A 158 4.78 -5.85 -25.48
C PHE A 158 3.79 -6.87 -24.91
N ALA A 159 3.76 -8.06 -25.49
CA ALA A 159 2.87 -9.12 -25.07
C ALA A 159 3.63 -10.41 -24.75
N TRP A 160 3.22 -11.05 -23.68
CA TRP A 160 3.73 -12.32 -23.20
C TRP A 160 2.59 -13.35 -23.10
N ASP A 161 2.68 -14.44 -23.84
CA ASP A 161 1.67 -15.49 -23.89
C ASP A 161 2.01 -16.70 -22.97
N GLY A 162 3.04 -16.57 -22.14
CA GLY A 162 3.56 -17.66 -21.31
C GLY A 162 4.70 -18.47 -21.97
N ALA A 163 4.98 -18.24 -23.26
CA ALA A 163 6.02 -18.92 -24.00
C ALA A 163 6.86 -17.96 -24.86
N THR A 164 6.23 -16.96 -25.46
CA THR A 164 6.85 -16.03 -26.42
C THR A 164 6.56 -14.59 -26.04
N LEU A 165 7.59 -13.78 -26.00
CA LEU A 165 7.46 -12.32 -25.89
C LEU A 165 7.40 -11.73 -27.30
N THR A 166 6.27 -11.12 -27.62
CA THR A 166 6.03 -10.45 -28.90
C THR A 166 6.25 -8.95 -28.75
N ARG A 167 7.00 -8.38 -29.69
CA ARG A 167 7.25 -6.93 -29.80
C ARG A 167 6.48 -6.36 -30.98
N PRO A 168 6.22 -5.05 -31.02
CA PRO A 168 5.72 -4.40 -32.22
C PRO A 168 6.63 -4.71 -33.42
N GLY A 169 6.01 -5.23 -34.48
CA GLY A 169 6.73 -5.64 -35.70
C GLY A 169 7.17 -7.11 -35.77
N ASP A 170 7.10 -7.86 -34.67
CA ASP A 170 7.26 -9.31 -34.67
C ASP A 170 5.96 -9.99 -35.15
N ALA A 171 6.05 -11.27 -35.54
CA ALA A 171 4.85 -12.06 -35.84
C ALA A 171 4.00 -12.17 -34.57
N ALA A 172 2.81 -11.56 -34.61
CA ALA A 172 1.93 -11.52 -33.46
C ALA A 172 1.27 -12.88 -33.20
N PRO A 173 1.10 -13.33 -31.95
CA PRO A 173 0.20 -14.42 -31.62
C PRO A 173 -1.24 -14.12 -32.07
N ASP A 174 -2.04 -15.16 -32.29
CA ASP A 174 -3.41 -15.01 -32.84
C ASP A 174 -4.30 -13.98 -32.08
N TRP A 175 -4.08 -13.79 -30.80
CA TRP A 175 -4.83 -12.83 -29.97
C TRP A 175 -4.28 -11.38 -30.04
N LEU A 176 -3.18 -11.17 -30.75
CA LEU A 176 -2.56 -9.88 -31.04
C LEU A 176 -2.47 -9.61 -32.55
N THR A 177 -3.16 -10.38 -33.39
CA THR A 177 -3.06 -10.28 -34.84
C THR A 177 -3.35 -8.89 -35.38
N ASP A 178 -4.15 -8.13 -34.66
CA ASP A 178 -4.62 -6.81 -35.13
C ASP A 178 -3.74 -5.64 -34.67
N LEU A 179 -2.62 -5.86 -33.94
CA LEU A 179 -1.59 -4.82 -33.75
C LEU A 179 -1.08 -4.27 -35.09
N GLN A 180 -1.33 -4.99 -36.17
CA GLN A 180 -0.89 -4.65 -37.51
C GLN A 180 -1.86 -3.75 -38.31
N GLU A 181 -3.11 -3.61 -37.87
CA GLU A 181 -4.15 -2.90 -38.64
C GLU A 181 -4.40 -1.46 -38.22
N THR A 182 -3.42 -0.77 -37.67
CA THR A 182 -3.61 0.63 -37.26
C THR A 182 -3.69 1.62 -38.45
N ASP A 183 -3.24 1.22 -39.62
CA ASP A 183 -3.41 1.96 -40.86
C ASP A 183 -3.25 1.01 -42.07
N PRO A 184 -4.32 0.76 -42.85
CA PRO A 184 -4.25 -0.14 -44.00
C PRO A 184 -3.23 0.25 -45.10
N GLY A 185 -2.51 1.34 -44.93
CA GLY A 185 -1.52 1.83 -45.87
C GLY A 185 -0.09 1.94 -45.34
N ALA A 186 0.15 1.68 -44.05
CA ALA A 186 1.48 1.82 -43.46
C ALA A 186 2.27 0.51 -43.47
N THR A 187 3.49 0.55 -43.92
CA THR A 187 4.45 -0.56 -43.88
C THR A 187 5.73 -0.14 -43.16
N PRO A 188 6.15 -0.78 -42.10
CA PRO A 188 5.40 -1.64 -41.16
C PRO A 188 4.40 -0.83 -40.36
N PRO A 189 3.35 -1.45 -39.81
CA PRO A 189 2.42 -0.69 -38.98
C PRO A 189 3.21 -0.16 -37.81
N PRO A 190 3.26 1.14 -37.61
CA PRO A 190 3.79 1.65 -36.38
C PRO A 190 2.89 1.12 -35.27
N MET A 191 3.45 0.87 -34.11
CA MET A 191 2.73 1.04 -32.85
C MET A 191 1.69 2.12 -33.02
N PRO A 192 0.47 2.01 -32.45
CA PRO A 192 -0.57 3.00 -32.69
C PRO A 192 0.07 4.37 -32.80
N VAL A 193 0.01 4.94 -33.99
CA VAL A 193 0.76 6.17 -34.31
C VAL A 193 0.34 7.20 -33.29
N GLY A 194 1.25 7.57 -32.40
CA GLY A 194 0.94 8.54 -31.37
C GLY A 194 0.82 8.01 -29.95
N LEU A 195 1.27 6.78 -29.64
CA LEU A 195 1.55 6.40 -28.24
C LEU A 195 3.00 6.78 -27.88
N PRO A 196 3.27 8.04 -27.51
CA PRO A 196 4.59 8.41 -27.03
C PRO A 196 4.75 7.91 -25.61
N GLY A 197 5.23 6.69 -25.45
CA GLY A 197 5.46 6.08 -24.16
C GLY A 197 4.17 5.71 -23.40
N ILE A 198 4.14 4.54 -22.87
CA ILE A 198 3.03 4.06 -22.03
C ILE A 198 3.41 4.31 -20.57
N TYR A 199 2.60 5.07 -19.85
CA TYR A 199 2.79 5.40 -18.46
C TYR A 199 1.93 4.55 -17.54
N SER A 200 0.70 4.27 -17.94
CA SER A 200 -0.21 3.40 -17.22
C SER A 200 -1.10 2.64 -18.19
N MET A 201 -1.49 1.45 -17.78
CA MET A 201 -2.44 0.62 -18.51
C MET A 201 -3.47 0.05 -17.56
N GLU A 202 -4.70 -0.09 -18.04
CA GLU A 202 -5.78 -0.71 -17.28
C GLU A 202 -6.75 -1.41 -18.21
N VAL A 203 -7.37 -2.49 -17.73
CA VAL A 203 -8.44 -3.18 -18.45
C VAL A 203 -9.78 -2.72 -17.91
N TYR A 204 -10.57 -2.07 -18.78
CA TYR A 204 -11.88 -1.57 -18.41
C TYR A 204 -12.88 -1.79 -19.54
N ASN A 205 -14.05 -2.31 -19.22
CA ASN A 205 -15.14 -2.58 -20.14
C ASN A 205 -14.68 -3.37 -21.39
N SER A 206 -13.99 -4.49 -21.16
CA SER A 206 -13.44 -5.38 -22.19
C SER A 206 -12.46 -4.72 -23.18
N ARG A 207 -11.83 -3.63 -22.80
CA ARG A 207 -10.84 -2.89 -23.59
C ARG A 207 -9.57 -2.68 -22.79
N LEU A 208 -8.46 -2.60 -23.49
CA LEU A 208 -7.22 -2.07 -22.94
C LEU A 208 -7.25 -0.55 -23.06
N TRP A 209 -7.07 0.14 -21.96
CA TRP A 209 -6.87 1.57 -21.88
C TRP A 209 -5.42 1.86 -21.58
N VAL A 210 -4.84 2.80 -22.29
CA VAL A 210 -3.41 3.11 -22.22
C VAL A 210 -3.25 4.61 -22.06
N ALA A 211 -2.59 5.05 -20.99
CA ALA A 211 -2.25 6.44 -20.78
C ALA A 211 -0.82 6.73 -21.27
N GLY A 212 -0.68 7.69 -22.14
CA GLY A 212 0.56 8.34 -22.51
C GLY A 212 0.68 9.72 -21.85
N LYS A 213 1.64 10.51 -22.30
CA LYS A 213 1.90 11.83 -21.71
C LYS A 213 0.71 12.80 -21.80
N ASP A 214 0.05 12.85 -22.94
CA ASP A 214 -1.01 13.82 -23.23
C ASP A 214 -2.23 13.17 -23.89
N VAL A 215 -2.26 11.84 -23.94
CA VAL A 215 -3.24 11.06 -24.69
C VAL A 215 -3.63 9.82 -23.92
N ILE A 216 -4.91 9.51 -23.91
CA ILE A 216 -5.44 8.20 -23.56
C ILE A 216 -5.89 7.51 -24.84
N SER A 217 -5.41 6.29 -25.04
CA SER A 217 -5.85 5.42 -26.12
C SER A 217 -6.61 4.23 -25.55
N PHE A 218 -7.57 3.72 -26.30
CA PHE A 218 -8.35 2.55 -25.92
C PHE A 218 -8.49 1.59 -27.09
N SER A 219 -8.41 0.31 -26.79
CA SER A 219 -8.52 -0.73 -27.81
C SER A 219 -9.96 -0.98 -28.24
N ALA A 220 -10.11 -1.69 -29.34
CA ALA A 220 -11.36 -2.33 -29.73
C ALA A 220 -11.86 -3.28 -28.61
N PRO A 221 -13.17 -3.55 -28.51
CA PRO A 221 -13.71 -4.48 -27.53
C PRO A 221 -13.09 -5.87 -27.71
N SER A 222 -12.67 -6.46 -26.60
CA SER A 222 -12.10 -7.82 -26.53
C SER A 222 -10.81 -8.06 -27.33
N ASN A 223 -10.21 -6.99 -27.90
CA ASN A 223 -8.92 -7.04 -28.57
C ASN A 223 -8.00 -5.94 -28.03
N GLY A 224 -7.11 -6.28 -27.11
CA GLY A 224 -6.20 -5.34 -26.44
C GLY A 224 -5.10 -4.77 -27.32
N ALA A 225 -5.00 -5.25 -28.54
CA ALA A 225 -3.98 -4.86 -29.49
C ALA A 225 -4.49 -3.99 -30.64
N ASP A 226 -5.80 -3.96 -30.87
CA ASP A 226 -6.41 -3.20 -31.94
C ASP A 226 -6.90 -1.83 -31.43
N PHE A 227 -6.22 -0.79 -31.82
CA PHE A 227 -6.59 0.60 -31.52
C PHE A 227 -7.22 1.33 -32.72
N SER A 228 -7.59 0.58 -33.77
CA SER A 228 -8.19 1.16 -34.97
C SER A 228 -9.61 1.69 -34.70
N THR A 229 -9.91 2.85 -35.26
CA THR A 229 -11.26 3.42 -35.17
C THR A 229 -12.27 2.60 -35.93
N ALA A 230 -11.85 1.87 -36.98
CA ALA A 230 -12.73 1.00 -37.76
C ALA A 230 -13.36 -0.11 -36.90
N ASN A 231 -12.66 -0.62 -35.91
CA ASN A 231 -13.11 -1.66 -34.99
C ASN A 231 -13.57 -1.11 -33.62
N GLY A 232 -13.65 0.21 -33.49
CA GLY A 232 -14.12 0.90 -32.31
C GLY A 232 -13.02 1.13 -31.25
N GLY A 233 -11.74 1.00 -31.63
CA GLY A 233 -10.63 1.57 -30.90
C GLY A 233 -10.55 3.09 -31.09
N GLY A 234 -9.61 3.74 -30.43
CA GLY A 234 -9.42 5.18 -30.62
C GLY A 234 -8.51 5.81 -29.57
N SER A 235 -8.40 7.13 -29.67
CA SER A 235 -7.64 7.93 -28.71
C SER A 235 -8.30 9.29 -28.54
N PHE A 236 -8.06 9.91 -27.39
CA PHE A 236 -8.44 11.29 -27.12
C PHE A 236 -7.35 12.00 -26.33
N GLY A 237 -7.15 13.27 -26.65
CA GLY A 237 -6.18 14.12 -25.99
C GLY A 237 -6.80 14.90 -24.85
N PHE A 238 -6.01 15.24 -23.88
CA PHE A 238 -6.38 16.18 -22.83
C PHE A 238 -5.99 17.59 -23.27
N PHE A 239 -6.95 18.31 -23.79
CA PHE A 239 -6.76 19.71 -24.16
C PHE A 239 -7.59 20.57 -23.22
N GLY A 240 -7.00 21.07 -22.17
CA GLY A 240 -7.68 22.02 -21.28
C GLY A 240 -7.26 21.94 -19.83
N ASP A 241 -7.45 22.95 -19.26
CA ASP A 241 -7.06 23.67 -18.06
C ASP A 241 -6.55 22.92 -16.82
N ASN A 242 -6.68 21.65 -16.62
CA ASN A 242 -6.30 21.04 -15.35
C ASN A 242 -5.75 19.60 -15.41
N LEU A 243 -5.60 19.04 -16.58
CA LEU A 243 -4.89 17.77 -16.77
C LEU A 243 -3.49 18.08 -17.26
N VAL A 244 -2.82 18.90 -16.52
CA VAL A 244 -1.54 19.35 -16.96
C VAL A 244 -0.49 18.41 -16.39
N TYR A 245 0.14 17.65 -17.32
CA TYR A 245 1.53 17.30 -17.22
C TYR A 245 1.95 16.10 -16.40
N SER A 246 2.47 15.16 -17.08
CA SER A 246 3.52 14.22 -16.73
C SER A 246 3.18 13.00 -15.88
N TYR A 247 2.13 12.96 -15.10
CA TYR A 247 1.84 11.80 -14.25
C TYR A 247 0.39 11.37 -14.46
N MET A 248 0.14 10.51 -15.44
CA MET A 248 -1.16 9.88 -15.56
C MET A 248 -1.11 8.47 -15.00
N ASP A 249 -2.06 8.15 -14.18
CA ASP A 249 -2.35 6.79 -13.73
C ASP A 249 -3.82 6.49 -13.95
N MET A 250 -4.16 5.22 -14.11
CA MET A 250 -5.53 4.78 -14.34
C MET A 250 -5.83 3.56 -13.48
N HIS A 251 -7.05 3.53 -12.94
CA HIS A 251 -7.55 2.36 -12.21
C HIS A 251 -9.03 2.11 -12.49
N ALA A 252 -9.34 0.87 -12.86
CA ALA A 252 -10.71 0.41 -13.03
C ALA A 252 -11.26 -0.12 -11.70
N VAL A 253 -12.22 0.59 -11.12
CA VAL A 253 -12.81 0.24 -9.83
C VAL A 253 -14.33 0.43 -9.86
N ALA A 254 -15.07 -0.53 -9.35
CA ALA A 254 -16.52 -0.47 -9.16
C ALA A 254 -17.31 -0.14 -10.44
N GLY A 255 -16.81 -0.52 -11.60
CA GLY A 255 -17.48 -0.29 -12.90
C GLY A 255 -17.16 1.06 -13.55
N TYR A 256 -16.17 1.77 -13.06
CA TYR A 256 -15.67 3.03 -13.58
C TYR A 256 -14.16 2.95 -13.85
N LEU A 257 -13.68 3.74 -14.81
CA LEU A 257 -12.25 3.95 -14.99
C LEU A 257 -11.89 5.35 -14.50
N PHE A 258 -11.09 5.41 -13.46
CA PHE A 258 -10.55 6.65 -12.92
C PHE A 258 -9.24 6.98 -13.62
N VAL A 259 -9.09 8.26 -13.97
CA VAL A 259 -7.90 8.80 -14.62
C VAL A 259 -7.36 9.94 -13.75
N TYR A 260 -6.10 9.86 -13.38
CA TYR A 260 -5.46 10.82 -12.50
C TYR A 260 -4.46 11.67 -13.28
N GLY A 261 -4.69 12.97 -13.22
CA GLY A 261 -3.74 13.98 -13.67
C GLY A 261 -2.96 14.59 -12.52
N ASP A 262 -2.11 15.57 -12.81
CA ASP A 262 -1.27 16.23 -11.80
C ASP A 262 -2.08 16.94 -10.70
N SER A 263 -3.21 17.53 -11.05
CA SER A 263 -4.04 18.32 -10.14
C SER A 263 -5.53 17.97 -10.13
N SER A 264 -5.94 16.96 -10.89
CA SER A 264 -7.36 16.63 -11.04
C SER A 264 -7.59 15.14 -11.21
N THR A 265 -8.81 14.70 -10.89
CA THR A 265 -9.27 13.32 -11.09
C THR A 265 -10.47 13.30 -12.03
N TRP A 266 -10.42 12.43 -13.00
CA TRP A 266 -11.42 12.27 -14.04
C TRP A 266 -12.02 10.86 -14.03
N LEU A 267 -13.21 10.73 -14.59
CA LEU A 267 -13.97 9.49 -14.64
C LEU A 267 -14.38 9.18 -16.08
N VAL A 268 -14.07 7.96 -16.52
CA VAL A 268 -14.66 7.38 -17.74
C VAL A 268 -15.79 6.45 -17.32
N SER A 269 -16.96 6.67 -17.91
CA SER A 269 -18.16 5.87 -17.66
C SER A 269 -19.00 5.68 -18.91
N ASN A 270 -20.00 4.81 -18.85
CA ASN A 270 -20.97 4.58 -19.93
C ASN A 270 -20.33 4.26 -21.30
N VAL A 271 -19.29 3.45 -21.30
CA VAL A 271 -18.61 3.06 -22.54
C VAL A 271 -19.51 2.16 -23.38
N GLN A 272 -19.86 2.62 -24.57
CA GLN A 272 -20.76 1.95 -25.49
C GLN A 272 -20.17 1.91 -26.90
N LEU A 273 -20.33 0.79 -27.57
CA LEU A 273 -20.01 0.65 -28.98
C LEU A 273 -21.30 0.82 -29.80
N THR A 274 -21.28 1.71 -30.76
CA THR A 274 -22.37 1.94 -31.71
C THR A 274 -21.88 1.72 -33.15
N GLY A 275 -22.80 1.50 -34.07
CA GLY A 275 -22.45 1.19 -35.46
C GLY A 275 -22.50 -0.31 -35.78
N SER A 276 -22.30 -0.65 -37.04
CA SER A 276 -22.31 -2.04 -37.53
C SER A 276 -20.98 -2.48 -38.16
N GLY A 277 -19.97 -1.61 -38.12
CA GLY A 277 -18.68 -1.87 -38.76
C GLY A 277 -18.69 -1.80 -40.27
N THR A 278 -19.74 -1.22 -40.85
CA THR A 278 -19.81 -0.99 -42.30
C THR A 278 -19.33 0.43 -42.64
N PRO A 279 -18.92 0.70 -43.88
CA PRO A 279 -18.54 2.06 -44.30
C PRO A 279 -19.61 3.11 -44.04
N GLU A 280 -20.89 2.71 -44.11
CA GLU A 280 -22.05 3.59 -43.89
C GLU A 280 -22.37 3.79 -42.40
N ALA A 281 -21.95 2.85 -41.55
CA ALA A 281 -22.16 2.88 -40.11
C ALA A 281 -20.91 2.31 -39.38
N PRO A 282 -19.81 3.03 -39.42
CA PRO A 282 -18.56 2.57 -38.76
C PRO A 282 -18.76 2.41 -37.27
N PHE A 283 -17.98 1.56 -36.66
CA PHE A 283 -17.98 1.47 -35.22
C PHE A 283 -17.52 2.78 -34.58
N THR A 284 -18.26 3.20 -33.57
CA THR A 284 -17.93 4.39 -32.79
C THR A 284 -18.05 4.05 -31.32
N THR A 285 -17.00 4.33 -30.54
CA THR A 285 -17.03 4.21 -29.09
C THR A 285 -17.44 5.54 -28.48
N ASN A 286 -18.54 5.52 -27.76
CA ASN A 286 -19.03 6.65 -26.98
C ASN A 286 -18.83 6.38 -25.51
N PHE A 287 -18.45 7.38 -24.75
CA PHE A 287 -18.31 7.33 -23.29
C PHE A 287 -18.45 8.73 -22.69
N ASN A 288 -18.78 8.77 -21.41
CA ASN A 288 -18.72 10.00 -20.65
C ASN A 288 -17.30 10.14 -20.08
N PHE A 289 -16.75 11.34 -20.18
CA PHE A 289 -15.49 11.71 -19.58
C PHE A 289 -15.69 12.99 -18.76
N GLU A 290 -15.68 12.86 -17.43
CA GLU A 290 -16.10 13.88 -16.49
C GLU A 290 -15.00 14.18 -15.47
N ASN A 291 -14.76 15.46 -15.20
CA ASN A 291 -13.91 15.87 -14.09
C ASN A 291 -14.71 15.74 -12.80
N ILE A 292 -14.33 14.81 -11.93
CA ILE A 292 -15.00 14.58 -10.66
C ILE A 292 -14.34 15.30 -9.48
N ASP A 293 -13.07 15.65 -9.60
CA ASP A 293 -12.38 16.47 -8.62
C ASP A 293 -11.30 17.32 -9.30
N PRO A 294 -11.52 18.64 -9.42
CA PRO A 294 -10.57 19.53 -10.08
C PRO A 294 -9.40 19.97 -9.19
N GLN A 295 -9.34 19.54 -7.95
CA GLN A 295 -8.34 19.99 -6.98
C GLN A 295 -7.47 18.85 -6.44
N VAL A 296 -7.91 17.61 -6.62
CA VAL A 296 -7.19 16.43 -6.16
C VAL A 296 -6.65 15.65 -7.34
N GLY A 297 -5.37 15.71 -7.53
CA GLY A 297 -4.59 14.97 -8.51
C GLY A 297 -3.36 14.36 -7.88
N GLN A 298 -2.51 13.79 -8.72
CA GLN A 298 -1.32 13.07 -8.29
C GLN A 298 -0.04 13.81 -8.70
N ARG A 299 0.96 13.80 -7.83
CA ARG A 299 2.31 14.31 -8.13
C ARG A 299 3.38 13.23 -8.20
N PHE A 300 3.00 11.99 -8.01
CA PHE A 300 3.93 10.86 -8.01
C PHE A 300 3.49 9.81 -9.02
N PRO A 301 4.41 9.07 -9.61
CA PRO A 301 4.07 7.92 -10.44
C PRO A 301 3.30 6.88 -9.62
N ARG A 302 2.11 6.51 -10.07
CA ARG A 302 1.26 5.49 -9.43
C ARG A 302 1.00 5.69 -7.94
N PRO A 303 0.49 6.83 -7.53
CA PRO A 303 0.22 7.15 -6.13
C PRO A 303 -1.14 6.64 -5.68
N VAL A 304 -1.72 5.66 -6.35
CA VAL A 304 -3.06 5.15 -6.05
C VAL A 304 -2.99 3.72 -5.54
N GLY A 305 -3.53 3.51 -4.37
CA GLY A 305 -3.75 2.19 -3.79
C GLY A 305 -5.20 1.78 -3.94
N VAL A 306 -5.44 0.60 -4.49
CA VAL A 306 -6.79 0.06 -4.65
C VAL A 306 -7.00 -1.12 -3.71
N MET A 307 -8.12 -1.10 -2.99
CA MET A 307 -8.53 -2.20 -2.14
C MET A 307 -10.06 -2.35 -2.17
N GLY A 308 -10.54 -3.30 -2.95
CA GLY A 308 -11.95 -3.48 -3.20
C GLY A 308 -12.56 -2.26 -3.91
N ARG A 309 -13.49 -1.56 -3.25
CA ARG A 309 -14.10 -0.34 -3.78
C ARG A 309 -13.44 0.95 -3.29
N ASN A 310 -12.45 0.82 -2.42
CA ASN A 310 -11.73 1.96 -1.88
C ASN A 310 -10.51 2.23 -2.75
N MET A 311 -10.38 3.45 -3.18
CA MET A 311 -9.15 3.97 -3.78
C MET A 311 -8.57 5.02 -2.85
N ILE A 312 -7.30 4.91 -2.57
CA ILE A 312 -6.57 5.95 -1.86
C ILE A 312 -5.55 6.54 -2.79
N LEU A 313 -5.72 7.81 -3.02
CA LEU A 313 -4.76 8.67 -3.70
C LEU A 313 -3.93 9.40 -2.63
N PHE A 314 -2.66 9.58 -2.88
CA PHE A 314 -1.89 10.52 -2.09
C PHE A 314 -1.21 11.57 -2.98
N ASN A 315 -1.05 12.73 -2.42
CA ASN A 315 -0.30 13.84 -3.01
C ASN A 315 0.48 14.58 -1.90
N MET A 316 1.07 15.70 -2.23
CA MET A 316 1.81 16.50 -1.24
C MET A 316 0.96 16.99 -0.07
N ALA A 317 -0.37 17.05 -0.22
CA ALA A 317 -1.28 17.49 0.83
C ALA A 317 -1.77 16.35 1.74
N GLY A 318 -1.44 15.10 1.45
CA GLY A 318 -1.82 13.95 2.26
C GLY A 318 -2.56 12.85 1.49
N PHE A 319 -3.40 12.13 2.21
CA PHE A 319 -4.17 11.00 1.69
C PHE A 319 -5.63 11.38 1.41
N TRP A 320 -6.15 10.87 0.30
CA TRP A 320 -7.50 11.12 -0.17
C TRP A 320 -8.20 9.80 -0.49
N LEU A 321 -9.38 9.60 0.09
CA LEU A 321 -10.22 8.44 -0.17
C LEU A 321 -11.24 8.78 -1.25
N MET A 322 -11.30 7.92 -2.27
CA MET A 322 -12.29 7.99 -3.34
C MET A 322 -13.14 6.72 -3.37
N GLN A 323 -14.44 6.89 -3.41
CA GLN A 323 -15.43 5.80 -3.44
C GLN A 323 -16.50 6.02 -4.53
N GLY A 324 -16.09 6.55 -5.68
CA GLY A 324 -16.98 6.83 -6.82
C GLY A 324 -17.56 8.25 -6.86
N GLY A 325 -17.11 9.15 -6.02
CA GLY A 325 -17.45 10.57 -5.97
C GLY A 325 -16.24 11.41 -5.60
N ASP A 326 -16.48 12.61 -5.08
CA ASP A 326 -15.44 13.55 -4.67
C ASP A 326 -14.43 12.91 -3.70
N ALA A 327 -13.19 13.30 -3.85
CA ALA A 327 -12.13 12.87 -2.97
C ALA A 327 -12.33 13.43 -1.54
N GLN A 328 -12.21 12.57 -0.56
CA GLN A 328 -12.33 12.92 0.85
C GLN A 328 -10.98 12.82 1.54
N PRO A 329 -10.51 13.86 2.25
CA PRO A 329 -9.26 13.78 2.97
C PRO A 329 -9.36 12.73 4.08
N ILE A 330 -8.31 11.92 4.21
CA ILE A 330 -8.11 10.95 5.27
C ILE A 330 -6.66 11.07 5.77
N GLY A 331 -6.38 10.52 6.94
CA GLY A 331 -5.01 10.55 7.46
C GLY A 331 -4.60 11.91 8.05
N ASN A 332 -5.55 12.75 8.45
CA ASN A 332 -5.24 13.98 9.19
C ASN A 332 -4.38 13.69 10.42
N LYS A 333 -4.62 12.57 11.09
CA LYS A 333 -3.85 12.15 12.26
C LYS A 333 -2.40 11.77 11.95
N THR A 334 -2.06 11.50 10.70
CA THR A 334 -0.71 11.17 10.23
C THR A 334 -0.04 12.28 9.45
N ILE A 335 -0.67 13.45 9.33
CA ILE A 335 -0.20 14.53 8.46
C ILE A 335 1.21 15.03 8.81
N ASN A 336 1.54 15.10 10.09
CA ASN A 336 2.88 15.54 10.49
C ASN A 336 3.95 14.52 10.09
N LEU A 337 3.65 13.22 10.17
CA LEU A 337 4.53 12.18 9.66
C LEU A 337 4.62 12.24 8.12
N TRP A 338 3.49 12.43 7.45
CA TRP A 338 3.43 12.58 5.99
C TRP A 338 4.28 13.76 5.49
N ASN A 339 4.27 14.88 6.18
CA ASN A 339 5.06 16.06 5.84
C ASN A 339 6.58 15.85 5.93
N THR A 340 7.02 14.74 6.52
CA THR A 340 8.45 14.36 6.58
C THR A 340 8.86 13.42 5.45
N LEU A 341 7.98 13.15 4.48
CA LEU A 341 8.25 12.24 3.36
C LEU A 341 9.49 12.66 2.57
N ASP A 342 10.44 11.76 2.49
CA ASP A 342 11.67 11.89 1.71
C ASP A 342 11.55 11.08 0.41
N THR A 343 11.48 11.77 -0.72
CA THR A 343 11.37 11.16 -2.06
C THR A 343 12.71 11.10 -2.81
N SER A 344 13.82 11.35 -2.12
CA SER A 344 15.15 11.43 -2.77
C SER A 344 15.64 10.10 -3.33
N LEU A 345 15.22 8.98 -2.76
CA LEU A 345 15.65 7.64 -3.18
C LEU A 345 14.59 6.92 -4.04
N TYR A 346 13.33 7.01 -3.65
CA TYR A 346 12.20 6.39 -4.36
C TYR A 346 10.89 7.09 -4.00
N TYR A 347 9.90 6.94 -4.84
CA TYR A 347 8.56 7.43 -4.59
C TYR A 347 7.75 6.43 -3.76
N PRO A 348 6.77 6.91 -3.00
CA PRO A 348 5.84 6.04 -2.28
C PRO A 348 5.11 5.08 -3.21
N THR A 349 4.85 3.87 -2.71
CA THR A 349 4.11 2.82 -3.42
C THR A 349 3.08 2.18 -2.50
N PHE A 350 2.05 1.56 -3.09
CA PHE A 350 0.97 0.94 -2.34
C PHE A 350 0.92 -0.57 -2.50
N ALA A 351 0.43 -1.24 -1.46
CA ALA A 351 0.02 -2.63 -1.53
C ALA A 351 -1.19 -2.88 -0.62
N ALA A 352 -2.16 -3.65 -1.07
CA ALA A 352 -3.19 -4.21 -0.21
C ALA A 352 -2.67 -5.49 0.45
N LEU A 353 -3.06 -5.71 1.70
CA LEU A 353 -2.65 -6.85 2.50
C LEU A 353 -3.84 -7.40 3.28
N THR A 354 -3.98 -8.73 3.33
CA THR A 354 -4.81 -9.41 4.30
C THR A 354 -3.94 -9.94 5.43
N HIS A 355 -4.04 -9.34 6.62
CA HIS A 355 -3.24 -9.72 7.79
C HIS A 355 -4.15 -9.99 8.98
N HIS A 356 -3.94 -11.12 9.64
CA HIS A 356 -4.80 -11.59 10.74
C HIS A 356 -6.31 -11.57 10.42
N GLY A 357 -6.69 -11.78 9.16
CA GLY A 357 -8.09 -11.78 8.71
C GLY A 357 -8.65 -10.40 8.33
N PHE A 358 -7.88 -9.34 8.45
CA PHE A 358 -8.30 -7.98 8.09
C PHE A 358 -7.60 -7.50 6.83
N LYS A 359 -8.32 -6.77 5.99
CA LYS A 359 -7.74 -6.09 4.84
C LYS A 359 -7.24 -4.71 5.25
N VAL A 360 -5.99 -4.41 4.89
CA VAL A 360 -5.37 -3.11 5.09
C VAL A 360 -4.68 -2.64 3.82
N LEU A 361 -4.55 -1.35 3.68
CA LEU A 361 -3.74 -0.76 2.63
C LEU A 361 -2.44 -0.25 3.22
N LEU A 362 -1.34 -0.66 2.63
CA LEU A 362 0.01 -0.24 2.97
C LEU A 362 0.44 0.89 2.04
N CYS A 363 1.02 1.93 2.59
CA CYS A 363 1.76 2.95 1.84
C CYS A 363 3.23 2.88 2.26
N ASN A 364 4.09 2.47 1.35
CA ASN A 364 5.53 2.43 1.54
C ASN A 364 6.11 3.82 1.28
N GLY A 365 6.98 4.28 2.16
CA GLY A 365 7.68 5.55 1.99
C GLY A 365 8.82 5.71 2.98
N ARG A 366 9.63 6.71 2.75
CA ARG A 366 10.72 7.08 3.66
C ARG A 366 10.31 8.29 4.46
N PHE A 367 10.25 8.15 5.78
CA PHE A 367 9.73 9.18 6.69
C PHE A 367 10.68 9.41 7.86
N THR A 368 10.66 10.62 8.41
CA THR A 368 11.30 10.91 9.69
C THR A 368 10.30 10.66 10.81
N ASP A 369 10.60 9.68 11.65
CA ASP A 369 9.75 9.33 12.79
C ASP A 369 9.77 10.42 13.88
N PRO A 370 8.86 10.37 14.89
CA PRO A 370 8.81 11.38 15.95
C PRO A 370 10.06 11.44 16.84
N PHE A 371 10.96 10.48 16.69
CA PHE A 371 12.23 10.40 17.41
C PHE A 371 13.40 10.98 16.60
N GLY A 372 13.13 11.51 15.39
CA GLY A 372 14.12 12.15 14.52
C GLY A 372 14.90 11.20 13.62
N VAL A 373 14.46 9.95 13.46
CA VAL A 373 15.13 8.95 12.61
C VAL A 373 14.40 8.86 11.26
N THR A 374 15.13 9.16 10.17
CA THR A 374 14.61 9.00 8.79
C THR A 374 14.85 7.57 8.33
N ARG A 375 13.77 6.86 7.99
CA ARG A 375 13.80 5.46 7.60
C ARG A 375 12.58 5.05 6.78
N ASN A 376 12.66 3.89 6.17
CA ASN A 376 11.52 3.28 5.48
C ASN A 376 10.44 2.83 6.47
N LEU A 377 9.22 3.27 6.25
CA LEU A 377 8.05 2.91 7.03
C LEU A 377 6.90 2.53 6.10
N LEU A 378 6.05 1.65 6.58
CA LEU A 378 4.79 1.28 5.97
C LEU A 378 3.65 1.91 6.78
N LEU A 379 3.00 2.94 6.25
CA LEU A 379 1.77 3.45 6.84
C LEU A 379 0.64 2.47 6.51
N MET A 380 -0.05 1.98 7.51
CA MET A 380 -1.13 1.01 7.37
C MET A 380 -2.47 1.67 7.65
N TRP A 381 -3.32 1.74 6.63
CA TRP A 381 -4.69 2.20 6.77
C TRP A 381 -5.66 1.03 6.95
N HIS A 382 -6.55 1.15 7.94
CA HIS A 382 -7.51 0.12 8.32
C HIS A 382 -8.94 0.59 8.02
N PRO A 383 -9.48 0.39 6.81
CA PRO A 383 -10.78 0.93 6.41
C PRO A 383 -11.94 0.46 7.26
N GLU A 384 -11.89 -0.77 7.75
CA GLU A 384 -12.93 -1.35 8.60
C GLU A 384 -13.00 -0.71 9.99
N ARG A 385 -11.96 0.02 10.39
CA ARG A 385 -11.87 0.69 11.69
C ARG A 385 -12.18 2.18 11.63
N GLY A 386 -12.31 2.73 10.43
CA GLY A 386 -12.63 4.13 10.19
C GLY A 386 -11.65 4.86 9.28
N LYS A 387 -12.07 6.02 8.80
CA LYS A 387 -11.29 6.83 7.85
C LYS A 387 -9.95 7.29 8.40
N GLU A 388 -9.87 7.54 9.70
CA GLU A 388 -8.69 8.07 10.39
C GLU A 388 -7.94 7.01 11.21
N PHE A 389 -8.16 5.71 10.93
CA PHE A 389 -7.48 4.67 11.66
C PHE A 389 -6.21 4.23 10.93
N TRP A 390 -5.07 4.63 11.48
CA TRP A 390 -3.74 4.37 10.96
C TRP A 390 -2.86 3.69 12.00
N SER A 391 -1.93 2.90 11.53
CA SER A 391 -0.80 2.37 12.28
C SER A 391 0.45 2.37 11.41
N VAL A 392 1.60 2.07 11.99
CA VAL A 392 2.88 2.04 11.28
C VAL A 392 3.49 0.66 11.38
N ALA A 393 4.08 0.21 10.31
CA ALA A 393 4.96 -0.95 10.32
C ALA A 393 6.32 -0.60 9.74
N SER A 394 7.30 -1.42 10.03
CA SER A 394 8.61 -1.41 9.39
C SER A 394 8.98 -2.83 9.01
N GLN A 395 9.99 -2.98 8.18
CA GLN A 395 10.60 -4.26 7.87
C GLN A 395 12.07 -4.25 8.30
N ARG A 396 12.73 -5.38 8.21
CA ARG A 396 14.16 -5.50 8.58
C ARG A 396 15.11 -4.83 7.58
N PHE A 397 14.60 -4.43 6.44
CA PHE A 397 15.34 -3.82 5.33
C PHE A 397 14.52 -2.68 4.73
N GLU A 398 15.19 -1.83 4.00
CA GLU A 398 14.57 -0.70 3.31
C GLU A 398 13.89 -1.18 2.04
N LEU A 399 12.60 -0.89 1.89
CA LEU A 399 11.80 -1.27 0.74
C LEU A 399 11.78 -0.13 -0.28
N SER A 400 12.20 -0.40 -1.50
CA SER A 400 12.11 0.56 -2.61
C SER A 400 10.76 0.53 -3.31
N ASN A 401 10.09 -0.62 -3.31
CA ASN A 401 8.80 -0.81 -3.98
C ASN A 401 8.00 -1.90 -3.27
N ILE A 402 6.67 -1.73 -3.24
CA ILE A 402 5.73 -2.76 -2.78
C ILE A 402 4.60 -2.95 -3.80
N GLY A 403 3.99 -4.12 -3.80
CA GLY A 403 2.84 -4.43 -4.65
C GLY A 403 1.96 -5.52 -4.07
N THR A 404 0.79 -5.67 -4.65
CA THR A 404 -0.25 -6.62 -4.20
C THR A 404 -0.39 -7.76 -5.18
N TYR A 405 -0.47 -8.96 -4.64
CA TYR A 405 -1.08 -10.11 -5.30
C TYR A 405 -2.42 -10.41 -4.62
N GLU A 406 -3.50 -10.44 -5.38
CA GLU A 406 -4.83 -10.75 -4.87
C GLU A 406 -5.42 -11.98 -5.56
N GLN A 407 -5.85 -12.95 -4.76
CA GLN A 407 -6.59 -14.13 -5.20
C GLN A 407 -7.64 -14.49 -4.15
N ASP A 408 -8.85 -14.82 -4.59
CA ASP A 408 -9.94 -15.27 -3.73
C ASP A 408 -10.22 -14.33 -2.54
N SER A 409 -10.12 -13.04 -2.80
CA SER A 409 -10.26 -11.96 -1.80
C SER A 409 -9.17 -11.92 -0.72
N VAL A 410 -8.10 -12.70 -0.86
CA VAL A 410 -6.91 -12.64 0.00
C VAL A 410 -5.83 -11.84 -0.70
N CYS A 411 -5.36 -10.78 -0.05
CA CYS A 411 -4.27 -9.95 -0.55
C CYS A 411 -2.97 -10.33 0.13
N ARG A 412 -1.94 -10.63 -0.65
CA ARG A 412 -0.56 -10.79 -0.18
C ARG A 412 0.24 -9.58 -0.64
N ALA A 413 0.96 -8.96 0.27
CA ALA A 413 1.88 -7.88 -0.07
C ALA A 413 3.27 -8.42 -0.32
N TYR A 414 3.89 -7.97 -1.38
CA TYR A 414 5.29 -8.24 -1.71
C TYR A 414 6.07 -6.94 -1.73
N GLY A 415 7.35 -7.00 -1.37
CA GLY A 415 8.21 -5.84 -1.38
C GLY A 415 9.64 -6.20 -1.78
N THR A 416 10.34 -5.23 -2.36
CA THR A 416 11.73 -5.39 -2.78
C THR A 416 12.64 -4.34 -2.12
N ASP A 417 13.84 -4.77 -1.77
CA ASP A 417 14.95 -3.89 -1.36
C ASP A 417 15.79 -3.40 -2.56
N GLY A 418 15.32 -3.68 -3.78
CA GLY A 418 16.02 -3.42 -5.02
C GLY A 418 16.80 -4.62 -5.55
N THR A 419 17.18 -5.58 -4.71
CA THR A 419 17.91 -6.79 -5.11
C THR A 419 17.08 -8.06 -4.91
N HIS A 420 16.32 -8.11 -3.84
CA HIS A 420 15.52 -9.28 -3.45
C HIS A 420 14.05 -8.93 -3.40
N LEU A 421 13.21 -9.91 -3.69
CA LEU A 421 11.77 -9.88 -3.48
C LEU A 421 11.41 -10.72 -2.26
N TYR A 422 10.53 -10.19 -1.42
CA TYR A 422 10.02 -10.84 -0.22
C TYR A 422 8.51 -10.76 -0.18
N GLN A 423 7.84 -11.78 0.36
CA GLN A 423 6.48 -11.63 0.83
C GLN A 423 6.51 -10.93 2.19
N LEU A 424 5.79 -9.83 2.33
CA LEU A 424 5.71 -9.06 3.57
C LEU A 424 4.68 -9.67 4.52
N PHE A 425 4.87 -9.52 5.82
CA PHE A 425 3.96 -10.00 6.86
C PHE A 425 3.65 -11.51 6.76
N ALA A 426 4.62 -12.30 6.34
CA ALA A 426 4.44 -13.71 6.03
C ALA A 426 4.53 -14.64 7.25
N GLN A 427 5.36 -14.29 8.23
CA GLN A 427 5.64 -15.16 9.39
C GLN A 427 6.02 -14.36 10.64
N PRO A 428 5.78 -14.92 11.84
CA PRO A 428 6.28 -14.35 13.07
C PRO A 428 7.79 -14.12 13.03
N ASP A 429 8.26 -12.93 13.44
CA ASP A 429 9.67 -12.54 13.33
C ASP A 429 10.24 -12.01 14.64
N PRO A 430 11.22 -12.72 15.25
CA PRO A 430 11.87 -12.30 16.47
C PRO A 430 12.89 -11.16 16.28
N LEU A 431 13.22 -10.81 15.03
CA LEU A 431 14.12 -9.72 14.73
C LEU A 431 13.40 -8.39 14.53
N LEU A 432 12.09 -8.45 14.28
CA LEU A 432 11.26 -7.27 14.07
C LEU A 432 10.91 -6.62 15.41
N ILE A 433 11.27 -5.35 15.57
CA ILE A 433 10.95 -4.58 16.78
C ILE A 433 9.49 -4.14 16.71
N LYS A 434 8.72 -4.45 17.76
CA LYS A 434 7.37 -3.96 18.00
C LYS A 434 7.47 -2.88 19.06
N ARG A 435 6.98 -1.67 18.81
CA ARG A 435 7.11 -0.53 19.73
C ARG A 435 5.78 0.16 19.93
N LEU A 436 5.46 0.49 21.15
CA LEU A 436 4.30 1.25 21.54
C LEU A 436 4.71 2.42 22.42
N VAL A 437 4.33 3.63 22.03
CA VAL A 437 4.48 4.83 22.87
C VAL A 437 3.09 5.38 23.12
N THR A 438 2.71 5.42 24.38
CA THR A 438 1.41 5.97 24.78
C THR A 438 1.43 7.51 24.70
N LYS A 439 0.25 8.09 24.75
CA LYS A 439 0.15 9.52 25.06
C LYS A 439 0.76 9.83 26.42
N ARG A 440 0.88 11.12 26.72
CA ARG A 440 1.20 11.60 28.08
C ARG A 440 -0.04 11.52 28.95
N LEU A 441 -0.13 10.51 29.79
CA LEU A 441 -1.21 10.28 30.73
C LEU A 441 -1.15 11.35 31.83
N LYS A 442 -2.18 12.16 31.97
CA LYS A 442 -2.23 13.29 32.91
C LYS A 442 -3.32 13.15 33.98
N GLY A 443 -4.30 12.26 33.77
CA GLY A 443 -5.52 12.20 34.56
C GLY A 443 -6.53 13.29 34.18
N GLU A 444 -7.65 13.36 34.89
CA GLU A 444 -8.75 14.28 34.62
C GLU A 444 -8.94 15.27 35.78
N GLY A 445 -9.62 16.39 35.49
CA GLY A 445 -9.99 17.38 36.49
C GLY A 445 -8.79 17.97 37.24
N GLU A 446 -8.83 17.98 38.55
CA GLU A 446 -7.75 18.48 39.41
C GLU A 446 -6.45 17.67 39.26
N ALA A 447 -6.54 16.39 38.91
CA ALA A 447 -5.39 15.53 38.66
C ALA A 447 -4.58 15.98 37.45
N LEU A 448 -5.15 16.77 36.54
CA LEU A 448 -4.49 17.20 35.30
C LEU A 448 -3.19 17.99 35.55
N LEU A 449 -3.16 18.82 36.59
CA LEU A 449 -2.02 19.68 36.94
C LEU A 449 -1.31 19.25 38.24
N THR A 450 -1.73 18.15 38.85
CA THR A 450 -1.17 17.68 40.11
C THR A 450 0.01 16.76 39.85
N ILE A 451 1.07 16.91 40.64
CA ILE A 451 2.20 15.97 40.61
C ILE A 451 1.73 14.59 41.07
N LYS A 452 2.05 13.58 40.30
CA LYS A 452 1.70 12.18 40.51
C LYS A 452 2.96 11.41 40.92
N ASN A 453 2.84 10.57 41.91
CA ASN A 453 3.82 9.54 42.19
C ASN A 453 3.35 8.27 41.46
N TRP A 454 4.02 7.92 40.40
CA TRP A 454 3.75 6.72 39.63
C TRP A 454 4.13 5.48 40.44
N THR A 455 3.20 4.59 40.65
CA THR A 455 3.41 3.46 41.58
C THR A 455 3.52 2.12 40.87
N ARG A 456 2.71 1.91 39.82
CA ARG A 456 2.74 0.65 39.06
C ARG A 456 2.28 0.87 37.62
N ALA A 457 2.88 0.11 36.71
CA ALA A 457 2.31 -0.15 35.40
C ALA A 457 1.83 -1.60 35.33
N TYR A 458 0.76 -1.83 34.63
CA TYR A 458 0.21 -3.16 34.36
C TYR A 458 0.06 -3.32 32.86
N LEU A 459 0.48 -4.47 32.36
CA LEU A 459 0.33 -4.81 30.95
C LEU A 459 -0.41 -6.15 30.86
N ALA A 460 -1.56 -6.16 30.19
CA ALA A 460 -2.24 -7.39 29.86
C ALA A 460 -1.70 -7.92 28.53
N VAL A 461 -1.05 -9.08 28.58
CA VAL A 461 -0.32 -9.66 27.44
C VAL A 461 -0.79 -11.08 27.19
N THR A 462 -0.95 -11.43 25.91
CA THR A 462 -1.21 -12.79 25.45
C THR A 462 -0.06 -13.27 24.56
N ASP A 463 0.50 -14.43 24.84
CA ASP A 463 1.52 -15.11 24.01
C ASP A 463 0.85 -15.99 22.95
N ASN A 464 0.89 -15.56 21.70
CA ASN A 464 0.30 -16.29 20.59
C ASN A 464 1.24 -17.36 20.01
N ALA A 465 2.53 -17.25 20.27
CA ALA A 465 3.55 -18.16 19.75
C ALA A 465 3.96 -19.26 20.76
N ALA A 466 3.49 -19.18 22.00
CA ALA A 466 3.89 -20.07 23.10
C ALA A 466 5.42 -20.11 23.38
N THR A 467 6.12 -19.04 23.05
CA THR A 467 7.58 -18.91 23.18
C THR A 467 8.01 -18.10 24.40
N GLY A 468 7.05 -17.48 25.09
CA GLY A 468 7.25 -16.45 26.08
C GLY A 468 7.31 -15.05 25.47
N VAL A 469 6.97 -14.04 26.25
CA VAL A 469 6.96 -12.64 25.81
C VAL A 469 7.83 -11.82 26.76
N SER A 470 8.75 -11.05 26.19
CA SER A 470 9.54 -10.05 26.93
C SER A 470 9.29 -8.68 26.30
N ILE A 471 8.80 -7.75 27.12
CA ILE A 471 8.53 -6.37 26.72
C ILE A 471 9.32 -5.47 27.66
N ILE A 472 10.23 -4.70 27.11
CA ILE A 472 11.10 -3.79 27.86
C ILE A 472 10.82 -2.36 27.44
N GLY A 473 11.15 -1.41 28.29
CA GLY A 473 11.01 0.00 27.94
C GLY A 473 11.18 0.91 29.13
N ASN A 474 10.54 2.05 29.04
CA ASN A 474 10.65 3.11 30.03
C ASN A 474 9.30 3.76 30.31
N LEU A 475 9.08 4.13 31.57
CA LEU A 475 8.14 5.19 31.92
C LEU A 475 8.89 6.52 31.84
N GLN A 476 8.46 7.40 30.98
CA GLN A 476 8.88 8.80 30.93
C GLN A 476 7.93 9.61 31.80
N SER A 477 8.43 10.44 32.68
CA SER A 477 7.63 11.36 33.49
C SER A 477 8.19 12.77 33.40
N GLY A 478 7.38 13.77 33.70
CA GLY A 478 7.87 15.16 33.67
C GLY A 478 6.79 16.16 34.02
N ASP A 479 7.21 17.42 34.07
CA ASP A 479 6.39 18.59 34.41
C ASP A 479 6.30 19.53 33.21
N GLY A 480 5.07 20.01 32.92
CA GLY A 480 4.89 21.08 31.94
C GLY A 480 5.43 20.84 30.54
N GLY A 481 5.63 19.60 30.12
CA GLY A 481 6.15 19.26 28.80
C GLY A 481 7.66 18.93 28.76
N VAL A 482 8.37 19.19 29.82
CA VAL A 482 9.79 18.83 29.94
C VAL A 482 9.91 17.43 30.54
N PRO A 483 10.69 16.50 29.95
CA PRO A 483 10.99 15.22 30.56
C PRO A 483 11.69 15.44 31.91
N GLY A 484 11.14 14.91 33.01
CA GLY A 484 11.69 15.04 34.36
C GLY A 484 12.39 13.77 34.83
N GLY A 485 12.08 12.63 34.26
CA GLY A 485 12.67 11.36 34.66
C GLY A 485 12.34 10.23 33.68
N THR A 486 13.19 9.20 33.71
CA THR A 486 12.99 7.98 32.92
C THR A 486 13.24 6.79 33.83
N GLU A 487 12.28 5.90 33.93
CA GLU A 487 12.35 4.69 34.73
C GLU A 487 12.16 3.45 33.87
N GLY A 488 13.09 2.49 34.00
CA GLY A 488 13.03 1.24 33.24
C GLY A 488 11.86 0.35 33.68
N VAL A 489 11.19 -0.24 32.72
CA VAL A 489 10.12 -1.24 32.91
C VAL A 489 10.45 -2.54 32.18
N ASN A 490 10.09 -3.67 32.79
CA ASN A 490 10.27 -4.99 32.18
C ASN A 490 9.04 -5.88 32.50
N PHE A 491 8.33 -6.27 31.42
CA PHE A 491 7.17 -7.16 31.54
C PHE A 491 7.52 -8.50 30.91
N GLU A 492 7.49 -9.56 31.70
CA GLU A 492 7.83 -10.91 31.25
C GLU A 492 6.67 -11.89 31.44
N LEU A 493 6.33 -12.58 30.36
CA LEU A 493 5.43 -13.72 30.36
C LEU A 493 6.24 -14.98 30.05
N ALA A 494 6.30 -15.90 31.00
CA ALA A 494 7.09 -17.11 30.85
C ALA A 494 6.52 -18.03 29.75
N ARG A 495 7.40 -18.77 29.09
CA ARG A 495 7.01 -19.77 28.09
C ARG A 495 5.93 -20.73 28.64
N GLY A 496 4.87 -20.94 27.84
CA GLY A 496 3.76 -21.81 28.22
C GLY A 496 2.63 -21.15 29.02
N GLN A 497 2.80 -19.87 29.42
CA GLN A 497 1.72 -19.04 29.95
C GLN A 497 0.99 -18.37 28.78
N LYS A 498 -0.32 -18.60 28.64
CA LYS A 498 -1.08 -18.07 27.50
C LYS A 498 -1.38 -16.57 27.62
N SER A 499 -1.82 -16.12 28.78
CA SER A 499 -2.08 -14.70 29.04
C SER A 499 -1.94 -14.34 30.50
N ARG A 500 -1.57 -13.11 30.77
CA ARG A 500 -1.42 -12.60 32.13
C ARG A 500 -1.46 -11.07 32.16
N ILE A 501 -1.97 -10.52 33.26
CA ILE A 501 -1.72 -9.13 33.65
C ILE A 501 -0.40 -9.11 34.43
N ILE A 502 0.59 -8.41 33.89
CA ILE A 502 1.95 -8.35 34.47
C ILE A 502 2.10 -7.00 35.15
N PRO A 503 2.25 -6.96 36.48
CA PRO A 503 2.53 -5.74 37.23
C PRO A 503 4.01 -5.40 37.18
N GLN A 504 4.33 -4.13 37.03
CA GLN A 504 5.66 -3.56 37.16
C GLN A 504 5.63 -2.42 38.18
N PRO A 505 6.41 -2.47 39.28
CA PRO A 505 6.51 -1.35 40.19
C PRO A 505 7.20 -0.16 39.54
N LEU A 506 6.77 1.04 39.91
CA LEU A 506 7.30 2.31 39.43
C LEU A 506 7.64 3.21 40.64
N SER A 507 8.60 4.11 40.46
CA SER A 507 9.02 5.08 41.46
C SER A 507 9.11 6.52 40.92
N GLY A 508 8.72 6.75 39.67
CA GLY A 508 8.78 8.07 39.04
C GLY A 508 7.77 9.06 39.62
N ALA A 509 8.02 10.34 39.42
CA ALA A 509 7.10 11.40 39.79
C ALA A 509 7.03 12.44 38.66
N GLY A 510 5.85 13.07 38.51
CA GLY A 510 5.64 14.11 37.50
C GLY A 510 4.15 14.42 37.27
N ILE A 511 3.87 15.49 36.58
CA ILE A 511 2.49 15.86 36.21
C ILE A 511 1.93 14.87 35.19
N TRP A 512 2.78 14.34 34.32
CA TRP A 512 2.41 13.34 33.31
C TRP A 512 3.36 12.15 33.31
N GLY A 513 2.87 11.02 32.80
CA GLY A 513 3.66 9.83 32.52
C GLY A 513 3.32 9.25 31.14
N ALA A 514 4.30 8.73 30.43
CA ALA A 514 4.11 8.02 29.17
C ALA A 514 4.95 6.74 29.15
N LEU A 515 4.37 5.64 28.69
CA LEU A 515 5.08 4.40 28.47
C LEU A 515 5.63 4.36 27.04
N ASP A 516 6.93 4.08 26.94
CA ASP A 516 7.61 3.74 25.69
C ASP A 516 8.15 2.32 25.85
N ILE A 517 7.45 1.36 25.26
CA ILE A 517 7.75 -0.06 25.39
C ILE A 517 8.02 -0.71 24.06
N GLN A 518 8.89 -1.70 24.06
CA GLN A 518 9.26 -2.45 22.86
C GLN A 518 9.48 -3.93 23.16
N SER A 519 9.26 -4.74 22.12
CA SER A 519 9.47 -6.19 22.18
C SER A 519 10.02 -6.72 20.87
N LYS A 520 10.84 -7.78 20.98
CA LYS A 520 11.27 -8.63 19.86
C LYS A 520 10.56 -9.98 19.86
N SER A 521 9.64 -10.22 20.79
CA SER A 521 8.87 -11.47 20.80
C SER A 521 8.11 -11.65 19.47
N PRO A 522 8.10 -12.87 18.90
CA PRO A 522 7.67 -13.07 17.52
C PRO A 522 6.18 -12.81 17.29
N ASP A 523 5.31 -13.30 18.19
CA ASP A 523 3.86 -13.12 18.07
C ASP A 523 3.21 -13.05 19.45
N PHE A 524 2.71 -11.88 19.81
CA PHE A 524 2.02 -11.61 21.05
C PHE A 524 0.95 -10.54 20.83
N SER A 525 0.07 -10.39 21.82
CA SER A 525 -0.93 -9.33 21.84
C SER A 525 -0.84 -8.52 23.12
N ILE A 526 -1.09 -7.22 23.03
CA ILE A 526 -1.31 -6.30 24.13
C ILE A 526 -2.79 -5.97 24.18
N GLU A 527 -3.46 -6.36 25.26
CA GLU A 527 -4.90 -6.11 25.40
C GLU A 527 -5.16 -4.80 26.11
N ARG A 528 -4.33 -4.49 27.11
CA ARG A 528 -4.57 -3.35 28.00
C ARG A 528 -3.30 -2.83 28.63
N VAL A 529 -3.23 -1.53 28.77
CA VAL A 529 -2.21 -0.83 29.57
C VAL A 529 -2.90 -0.08 30.69
N HIS A 530 -2.43 -0.29 31.93
CA HIS A 530 -2.84 0.50 33.08
C HIS A 530 -1.61 1.11 33.75
N VAL A 531 -1.70 2.35 34.14
CA VAL A 531 -0.71 3.01 34.96
C VAL A 531 -1.40 3.61 36.19
N SER A 532 -0.91 3.25 37.38
CA SER A 532 -1.45 3.78 38.64
C SER A 532 -0.53 4.84 39.24
N ALA A 533 -1.14 5.87 39.76
CA ALA A 533 -0.45 6.98 40.41
C ALA A 533 -1.16 7.45 41.67
N HIS A 534 -0.42 7.83 42.69
CA HIS A 534 -0.93 8.59 43.82
C HIS A 534 -0.82 10.09 43.52
N LEU A 535 -1.90 10.82 43.72
CA LEU A 535 -1.89 12.27 43.61
C LEU A 535 -1.15 12.87 44.82
N ASN A 536 -0.12 13.65 44.55
CA ASN A 536 0.59 14.38 45.59
C ASN A 536 -0.20 15.66 45.95
N THR A 537 -1.05 15.60 46.93
CA THR A 537 -1.78 16.76 47.48
C THR A 537 -0.83 17.64 48.30
N LEU A 538 0.24 18.15 47.69
CA LEU A 538 1.18 19.07 48.35
C LEU A 538 0.61 20.49 48.60
N PHE A 539 -0.58 20.76 48.18
CA PHE A 539 -1.33 21.98 48.54
C PHE A 539 -2.60 21.59 49.28
N GLY A 540 -2.42 21.07 50.49
CA GLY A 540 -3.47 21.15 51.50
C GLY A 540 -3.72 22.62 51.81
N ALA A 541 -4.98 23.02 51.71
CA ALA A 541 -5.47 24.34 52.05
C ALA A 541 -5.04 24.82 53.42
#